data_9ae99ce6734af6b0205bbc6207bcb696
#
_entry.id   9ae99ce6734af6b0205bbc6207bcb696
#
_cell.length_a   1.000
_cell.length_b   1.000
_cell.length_c   1.000
_cell.angle_alpha   90.00
_cell.angle_beta   90.00
_cell.angle_gamma   90.00
#
_symmetry.space_group_name_H-M   'P 1'
#
loop_
_entity.id
_entity.type
_entity.pdbx_description
1 polymer ?
#
loop_
_entity_poly.entity_id
_entity_poly.type
_entity_poly.pdbx_seq_one_letter_code
_entity_poly.pdbx_strand_id
1 'polypeptide(L)'
;MMTSTRRAVALLILATLIIPMTASQINPEHERGGLDAVGEWQPRHALEIHDEWWEDWSRDANQDRIDDRLEWLLTQPEEVYSKWWKRAESGQARVFVDYDHHPSTSDVRALEALGASVTMRPVYLDSLIANVPLELIHPSSAILELPGVVMIEDLGLAETHMNEAVPNMGVEEVWAQYGYDGTGVTIAVLDTGVRGDHAGLDDMDDEITLGCDQPDPDPFNPNPIVLDCDPKISAFYDAVITDSEQPARESYDSGTHGSHVAGIAAGTGGGQESPDGSRYVGVAPGAWIINILACCDGDIQDIIEGAQWAIENKDAKNIDILTSSLGEQQLEIHFDNDGSSAWSQQMDAVAASGIITFLSAGNEFGGATFAGCNTIDSPGDANLPITVASLDKDLGLAIYSSRGYTSDGRVKPDVSTIGSNIMAPDAATSDGYTSK
;
A
#
# COMPACT_ATOMS: atom_id res chain seq x y z
N MET A 1 3.54 15.20 22.66
CA MET A 1 3.83 16.24 21.66
C MET A 1 5.25 16.00 21.17
N MET A 2 5.40 15.29 20.06
CA MET A 2 6.71 15.21 19.39
C MET A 2 7.12 16.61 18.94
N THR A 3 8.33 17.04 19.28
CA THR A 3 8.86 18.30 18.82
C THR A 3 9.09 18.24 17.31
N SER A 4 9.00 19.38 16.61
CA SER A 4 9.25 19.48 15.16
C SER A 4 10.57 18.81 14.71
N THR A 5 11.51 18.66 15.63
CA THR A 5 12.82 18.03 15.43
C THR A 5 12.71 16.51 15.22
N ARG A 6 11.82 15.81 15.93
CA ARG A 6 11.65 14.35 15.79
C ARG A 6 10.97 13.97 14.46
N ARG A 7 10.03 14.80 13.98
CA ARG A 7 9.42 14.62 12.65
C ARG A 7 10.42 14.85 11.52
N ALA A 8 11.31 15.84 11.68
CA ALA A 8 12.40 16.06 10.74
C ALA A 8 13.39 14.89 10.69
N VAL A 9 13.54 14.16 11.80
CA VAL A 9 14.42 13.00 11.93
C VAL A 9 13.82 11.77 11.22
N ALA A 10 12.52 11.51 11.37
CA ALA A 10 11.86 10.43 10.62
C ALA A 10 11.93 10.69 9.11
N LEU A 11 11.73 11.95 8.69
CA LEU A 11 11.93 12.36 7.29
C LEU A 11 13.39 12.18 6.84
N LEU A 12 14.36 12.37 7.74
CA LEU A 12 15.78 12.25 7.40
C LEU A 12 16.20 10.79 7.25
N ILE A 13 15.69 9.87 8.08
CA ILE A 13 15.99 8.44 7.98
C ILE A 13 15.48 7.88 6.65
N LEU A 14 14.27 8.25 6.23
CA LEU A 14 13.74 7.86 4.92
C LEU A 14 14.27 8.73 3.77
N ALA A 15 14.57 10.02 4.01
CA ALA A 15 15.13 10.91 2.98
C ALA A 15 16.65 10.73 2.76
N THR A 16 17.41 10.19 3.72
CA THR A 16 18.81 9.85 3.50
C THR A 16 19.02 8.54 2.76
N LEU A 17 17.93 7.74 2.64
CA LEU A 17 17.87 6.63 1.69
C LEU A 17 17.71 7.11 0.24
N ILE A 18 17.40 8.40 0.04
CA ILE A 18 17.42 9.06 -1.25
C ILE A 18 18.83 9.62 -1.43
N ILE A 19 19.70 8.88 -2.08
CA ILE A 19 20.91 9.48 -2.64
C ILE A 19 20.41 10.43 -3.74
N PRO A 20 20.53 11.75 -3.60
CA PRO A 20 20.27 12.61 -4.74
C PRO A 20 21.36 12.24 -5.76
N MET A 21 21.00 11.53 -6.82
CA MET A 21 21.88 11.40 -7.97
C MET A 21 22.11 12.81 -8.49
N THR A 22 23.20 13.45 -8.03
CA THR A 22 23.64 14.66 -8.69
C THR A 22 24.13 14.24 -10.07
N ALA A 23 23.80 15.00 -11.09
CA ALA A 23 24.19 14.73 -12.48
C ALA A 23 25.70 14.49 -12.69
N SER A 24 26.53 14.70 -11.65
CA SER A 24 27.98 14.46 -11.66
C SER A 24 28.38 13.03 -11.24
N GLN A 25 27.43 12.20 -10.75
CA GLN A 25 27.72 10.80 -10.37
C GLN A 25 27.22 9.78 -11.40
N ILE A 26 26.47 10.23 -12.39
CA ILE A 26 26.09 9.41 -13.54
C ILE A 26 27.32 9.32 -14.44
N ASN A 27 27.84 8.12 -14.59
CA ASN A 27 28.95 7.89 -15.52
C ASN A 27 28.49 8.24 -16.95
N PRO A 28 29.11 9.25 -17.64
CA PRO A 28 28.63 9.68 -18.94
C PRO A 28 28.70 8.58 -20.02
N GLU A 29 29.52 7.56 -19.82
CA GLU A 29 29.64 6.42 -20.75
C GLU A 29 28.46 5.44 -20.56
N HIS A 30 27.90 5.37 -19.36
CA HIS A 30 26.71 4.53 -19.10
C HIS A 30 25.40 5.20 -19.63
N GLU A 31 25.32 6.54 -19.54
CA GLU A 31 24.24 7.27 -20.19
C GLU A 31 24.18 7.10 -21.70
N ARG A 32 25.39 7.11 -22.36
CA ARG A 32 25.43 6.93 -23.80
C ARG A 32 25.08 5.52 -24.25
N GLY A 33 25.50 4.51 -23.50
CA GLY A 33 25.17 3.11 -23.81
C GLY A 33 23.67 2.80 -23.65
N GLY A 34 22.99 3.37 -22.63
CA GLY A 34 21.58 3.18 -22.38
C GLY A 34 20.69 3.94 -23.39
N LEU A 35 21.04 5.16 -23.71
CA LEU A 35 20.26 5.99 -24.64
C LEU A 35 20.47 5.58 -26.11
N ASP A 36 21.70 5.23 -26.48
CA ASP A 36 22.02 4.80 -27.85
C ASP A 36 21.51 3.38 -28.17
N ALA A 37 21.33 2.53 -27.13
CA ALA A 37 20.81 1.19 -27.31
C ALA A 37 19.27 1.13 -27.46
N VAL A 38 18.57 2.17 -26.99
CA VAL A 38 17.09 2.23 -27.07
C VAL A 38 16.62 3.00 -28.32
N GLY A 39 17.54 3.59 -29.09
CA GLY A 39 17.22 4.58 -30.10
C GLY A 39 16.67 5.86 -29.46
N GLU A 40 16.47 6.91 -30.21
CA GLU A 40 15.73 8.07 -29.70
C GLU A 40 14.42 7.58 -29.09
N TRP A 41 14.28 7.69 -27.75
CA TRP A 41 13.06 7.32 -27.04
C TRP A 41 11.93 8.17 -27.61
N GLN A 42 11.17 7.57 -28.49
CA GLN A 42 9.90 8.13 -28.95
C GLN A 42 8.83 7.39 -28.13
N PRO A 43 7.98 8.08 -27.39
CA PRO A 43 6.78 7.44 -26.84
C PRO A 43 6.12 6.70 -28.01
N ARG A 44 5.80 5.42 -27.86
CA ARG A 44 5.22 4.61 -28.95
C ARG A 44 3.94 5.23 -29.53
N HIS A 45 3.34 6.14 -28.78
CA HIS A 45 2.14 6.90 -29.15
C HIS A 45 2.41 8.38 -29.45
N ALA A 46 3.66 8.83 -29.45
CA ALA A 46 4.02 10.25 -29.71
C ALA A 46 3.49 10.80 -31.06
N LEU A 47 3.12 9.92 -31.99
CA LEU A 47 2.56 10.31 -33.27
C LEU A 47 1.02 10.43 -33.26
N GLU A 48 0.36 9.94 -32.20
CA GLU A 48 -1.10 9.93 -32.07
C GLU A 48 -1.59 10.70 -30.83
N ILE A 49 -0.67 11.10 -29.95
CA ILE A 49 -0.98 11.80 -28.70
C ILE A 49 -1.01 13.29 -28.98
N HIS A 50 -2.18 13.92 -28.86
CA HIS A 50 -2.31 15.37 -28.85
C HIS A 50 -1.79 15.95 -27.50
N ASP A 51 -1.70 17.27 -27.41
CA ASP A 51 -1.08 17.97 -26.27
C ASP A 51 -1.75 17.68 -24.90
N GLU A 52 -2.90 17.04 -24.90
CA GLU A 52 -3.72 16.70 -23.72
C GLU A 52 -4.07 15.20 -23.71
N TRP A 53 -3.11 14.34 -24.07
CA TRP A 53 -3.29 12.89 -24.18
C TRP A 53 -3.73 12.23 -22.86
N TRP A 54 -3.45 12.82 -21.71
CA TRP A 54 -3.90 12.37 -20.39
C TRP A 54 -5.41 12.57 -20.17
N GLU A 55 -6.08 13.43 -20.92
CA GLU A 55 -7.54 13.58 -20.86
C GLU A 55 -8.27 12.36 -21.44
N ASP A 56 -7.60 11.59 -22.30
CA ASP A 56 -8.15 10.37 -22.89
C ASP A 56 -8.00 9.13 -21.94
N TRP A 57 -7.38 9.30 -20.78
CA TRP A 57 -7.06 8.25 -19.83
C TRP A 57 -7.78 8.43 -18.49
N SER A 58 -8.92 9.06 -18.50
CA SER A 58 -9.79 9.19 -17.33
C SER A 58 -10.52 7.87 -17.05
N ARG A 59 -10.98 7.67 -15.82
CA ARG A 59 -11.85 6.54 -15.45
C ARG A 59 -13.14 6.48 -16.26
N ASP A 60 -13.54 7.58 -16.83
CA ASP A 60 -14.74 7.79 -17.63
C ASP A 60 -14.39 8.57 -18.90
N ALA A 61 -13.62 7.91 -19.82
CA ALA A 61 -13.19 8.53 -21.07
C ALA A 61 -14.35 8.83 -22.01
N ASN A 62 -15.43 8.05 -21.93
CA ASN A 62 -16.62 8.23 -22.73
C ASN A 62 -17.61 9.28 -22.14
N GLN A 63 -17.34 9.79 -20.92
CA GLN A 63 -18.09 10.81 -20.18
C GLN A 63 -19.56 10.42 -19.91
N ASP A 64 -19.82 9.16 -19.63
CA ASP A 64 -21.16 8.68 -19.31
C ASP A 64 -21.42 8.48 -17.81
N ARG A 65 -20.42 8.77 -16.98
CA ARG A 65 -20.44 8.70 -15.52
C ARG A 65 -20.41 7.27 -14.96
N ILE A 66 -19.87 6.34 -15.75
CA ILE A 66 -19.57 4.97 -15.32
C ILE A 66 -18.10 4.71 -15.61
N ASP A 67 -17.41 4.11 -14.66
CA ASP A 67 -16.02 3.68 -14.81
C ASP A 67 -15.86 2.75 -16.02
N ASP A 68 -14.99 3.09 -16.96
CA ASP A 68 -14.73 2.31 -18.17
C ASP A 68 -14.31 0.88 -17.87
N ARG A 69 -13.60 0.66 -16.73
CA ARG A 69 -13.25 -0.69 -16.25
C ARG A 69 -14.48 -1.47 -15.82
N LEU A 70 -15.40 -0.83 -15.10
CA LEU A 70 -16.66 -1.43 -14.71
C LEU A 70 -17.47 -1.84 -15.93
N GLU A 71 -17.56 -0.98 -16.96
CA GLU A 71 -18.20 -1.30 -18.22
C GLU A 71 -17.53 -2.48 -18.93
N TRP A 72 -16.20 -2.50 -18.98
CA TRP A 72 -15.44 -3.61 -19.56
C TRP A 72 -15.71 -4.91 -18.80
N LEU A 73 -15.70 -4.91 -17.46
CA LEU A 73 -16.04 -6.08 -16.64
C LEU A 73 -17.43 -6.63 -16.96
N LEU A 74 -18.40 -5.76 -17.18
CA LEU A 74 -19.76 -6.15 -17.56
C LEU A 74 -19.84 -6.86 -18.93
N THR A 75 -18.83 -6.71 -19.78
CA THR A 75 -18.72 -7.47 -21.04
C THR A 75 -18.14 -8.86 -20.85
N GLN A 76 -17.56 -9.16 -19.70
CA GLN A 76 -16.88 -10.43 -19.42
C GLN A 76 -17.86 -11.51 -18.98
N PRO A 77 -17.48 -12.81 -19.12
CA PRO A 77 -18.25 -13.91 -18.55
C PRO A 77 -18.35 -13.84 -17.02
N GLU A 78 -19.43 -14.39 -16.45
CA GLU A 78 -19.66 -14.40 -15.00
C GLU A 78 -18.49 -15.00 -14.20
N GLU A 79 -17.79 -15.99 -14.76
CA GLU A 79 -16.64 -16.61 -14.13
C GLU A 79 -15.44 -15.64 -13.96
N VAL A 80 -15.42 -14.53 -14.71
CA VAL A 80 -14.40 -13.49 -14.61
C VAL A 80 -14.82 -12.48 -13.54
N TYR A 81 -15.95 -11.79 -13.73
CA TYR A 81 -16.34 -10.73 -12.82
C TYR A 81 -16.72 -11.22 -11.41
N SER A 82 -17.20 -12.45 -11.24
CA SER A 82 -17.46 -13.04 -9.93
C SER A 82 -16.19 -13.26 -9.09
N LYS A 83 -15.03 -13.40 -9.74
CA LYS A 83 -13.73 -13.44 -9.06
C LYS A 83 -13.24 -12.05 -8.70
N TRP A 84 -13.64 -11.04 -9.46
CA TRP A 84 -13.33 -9.65 -9.23
C TRP A 84 -14.14 -9.09 -8.06
N TRP A 85 -15.46 -9.28 -8.06
CA TRP A 85 -16.33 -8.82 -6.97
C TRP A 85 -16.64 -9.94 -5.97
N LYS A 86 -15.63 -10.42 -5.28
CA LYS A 86 -15.70 -11.62 -4.40
C LYS A 86 -16.75 -11.58 -3.30
N ARG A 87 -17.08 -10.36 -2.80
CA ARG A 87 -18.07 -10.17 -1.72
C ARG A 87 -19.45 -9.74 -2.24
N ALA A 88 -19.62 -9.60 -3.54
CA ALA A 88 -20.93 -9.34 -4.12
C ALA A 88 -21.71 -10.67 -4.30
N GLU A 89 -23.04 -10.60 -4.22
CA GLU A 89 -23.88 -11.72 -4.61
C GLU A 89 -23.91 -11.87 -6.14
N SER A 90 -24.25 -13.08 -6.64
CA SER A 90 -24.40 -13.28 -8.09
C SER A 90 -25.39 -12.27 -8.69
N GLY A 91 -24.98 -11.62 -9.77
CA GLY A 91 -25.75 -10.57 -10.42
C GLY A 91 -25.58 -9.17 -9.84
N GLN A 92 -24.56 -8.96 -8.98
CA GLN A 92 -24.21 -7.67 -8.42
C GLN A 92 -22.74 -7.33 -8.71
N ALA A 93 -22.44 -6.04 -8.83
CA ALA A 93 -21.10 -5.48 -8.80
C ALA A 93 -20.83 -4.79 -7.47
N ARG A 94 -19.57 -4.75 -7.08
CA ARG A 94 -19.10 -4.03 -5.91
C ARG A 94 -18.44 -2.74 -6.34
N VAL A 95 -19.01 -1.60 -5.95
CA VAL A 95 -18.69 -0.30 -6.52
C VAL A 95 -18.56 0.79 -5.45
N PHE A 96 -17.85 1.86 -5.79
CA PHE A 96 -18.09 3.17 -5.20
C PHE A 96 -19.23 3.87 -5.95
N VAL A 97 -20.07 4.58 -5.23
CA VAL A 97 -21.00 5.57 -5.79
C VAL A 97 -20.55 6.92 -5.27
N ASP A 98 -20.01 7.73 -6.15
CA ASP A 98 -19.40 9.01 -5.83
C ASP A 98 -20.39 10.16 -5.84
N TYR A 99 -20.22 11.10 -4.93
CA TYR A 99 -21.09 12.23 -4.73
C TYR A 99 -20.31 13.55 -4.81
N ASP A 100 -21.02 14.63 -5.17
CA ASP A 100 -20.49 16.01 -5.11
C ASP A 100 -20.51 16.60 -3.68
N HIS A 101 -20.84 15.80 -2.68
CA HIS A 101 -20.93 16.13 -1.27
C HIS A 101 -20.74 14.87 -0.40
N HIS A 102 -20.37 15.05 0.87
CA HIS A 102 -20.26 13.92 1.79
C HIS A 102 -21.60 13.23 1.99
N PRO A 103 -21.75 11.93 1.62
CA PRO A 103 -23.02 11.24 1.65
C PRO A 103 -23.66 11.18 3.03
N SER A 104 -24.94 11.43 3.10
CA SER A 104 -25.75 11.40 4.33
C SER A 104 -26.59 10.12 4.43
N THR A 105 -27.26 9.93 5.55
CA THR A 105 -28.23 8.82 5.73
C THR A 105 -29.40 8.87 4.71
N SER A 106 -29.71 10.05 4.15
CA SER A 106 -30.71 10.16 3.08
C SER A 106 -30.23 9.56 1.77
N ASP A 107 -28.96 9.75 1.47
CA ASP A 107 -28.34 9.25 0.23
C ASP A 107 -28.20 7.71 0.29
N VAL A 108 -27.78 7.17 1.43
CA VAL A 108 -27.82 5.73 1.71
C VAL A 108 -29.20 5.14 1.43
N ARG A 109 -30.26 5.74 2.01
CA ARG A 109 -31.63 5.25 1.82
C ARG A 109 -32.12 5.38 0.38
N ALA A 110 -31.71 6.44 -0.32
CA ALA A 110 -32.08 6.64 -1.70
C ALA A 110 -31.45 5.58 -2.62
N LEU A 111 -30.18 5.25 -2.38
CA LEU A 111 -29.47 4.21 -3.10
C LEU A 111 -30.05 2.81 -2.80
N GLU A 112 -30.30 2.50 -1.53
CA GLU A 112 -30.92 1.24 -1.12
C GLU A 112 -32.36 1.07 -1.66
N ALA A 113 -33.11 2.15 -1.81
CA ALA A 113 -34.47 2.11 -2.40
C ALA A 113 -34.47 1.69 -3.88
N LEU A 114 -33.35 1.80 -4.57
CA LEU A 114 -33.15 1.31 -5.93
C LEU A 114 -32.73 -0.18 -5.98
N GLY A 115 -32.43 -0.81 -4.85
CA GLY A 115 -32.06 -2.21 -4.76
C GLY A 115 -30.56 -2.46 -4.53
N ALA A 116 -29.76 -1.42 -4.36
CA ALA A 116 -28.38 -1.56 -3.92
C ALA A 116 -28.31 -1.91 -2.43
N SER A 117 -27.19 -2.48 -1.99
CA SER A 117 -26.88 -2.75 -0.59
C SER A 117 -25.63 -1.97 -0.20
N VAL A 118 -25.79 -0.88 0.57
CA VAL A 118 -24.67 -0.08 1.04
C VAL A 118 -23.92 -0.84 2.12
N THR A 119 -22.64 -1.11 1.90
CA THR A 119 -21.79 -1.86 2.82
C THR A 119 -20.93 -0.96 3.69
N MET A 120 -20.57 0.23 3.18
CA MET A 120 -19.76 1.21 3.90
C MET A 120 -20.12 2.64 3.49
N ARG A 121 -19.99 3.56 4.44
CA ARG A 121 -19.96 5.01 4.21
C ARG A 121 -18.64 5.53 4.77
N PRO A 122 -17.58 5.64 3.95
CA PRO A 122 -16.28 6.15 4.38
C PRO A 122 -16.40 7.56 4.96
N VAL A 123 -15.65 7.86 6.01
CA VAL A 123 -15.72 9.16 6.71
C VAL A 123 -15.00 10.26 5.93
N TYR A 124 -13.99 9.91 5.13
CA TYR A 124 -13.11 10.85 4.46
C TYR A 124 -13.28 10.87 2.94
N LEU A 125 -14.25 10.11 2.42
CA LEU A 125 -14.59 10.09 1.00
C LEU A 125 -16.01 10.62 0.79
N ASP A 126 -16.22 11.30 -0.32
CA ASP A 126 -17.55 11.70 -0.78
C ASP A 126 -18.21 10.58 -1.60
N SER A 127 -18.09 9.34 -1.11
CA SER A 127 -18.54 8.11 -1.78
C SER A 127 -19.27 7.19 -0.83
N LEU A 128 -20.08 6.28 -1.39
CA LEU A 128 -20.65 5.10 -0.70
C LEU A 128 -20.07 3.84 -1.34
N ILE A 129 -19.68 2.85 -0.53
CA ILE A 129 -19.38 1.50 -1.04
C ILE A 129 -20.65 0.66 -0.99
N ALA A 130 -21.01 0.07 -2.13
CA ALA A 130 -22.23 -0.68 -2.26
C ALA A 130 -22.12 -1.88 -3.18
N ASN A 131 -22.90 -2.91 -2.92
CA ASN A 131 -23.23 -3.95 -3.89
C ASN A 131 -24.43 -3.48 -4.72
N VAL A 132 -24.24 -3.34 -6.02
CA VAL A 132 -25.24 -2.80 -6.94
C VAL A 132 -25.65 -3.86 -7.95
N PRO A 133 -26.98 -4.12 -8.15
CA PRO A 133 -27.44 -4.99 -9.23
C PRO A 133 -26.90 -4.58 -10.59
N LEU A 134 -26.40 -5.55 -11.37
CA LEU A 134 -25.76 -5.26 -12.66
C LEU A 134 -26.68 -4.50 -13.63
N GLU A 135 -27.99 -4.74 -13.55
CA GLU A 135 -28.98 -4.03 -14.37
C GLU A 135 -29.12 -2.54 -14.04
N LEU A 136 -28.52 -2.07 -12.93
CA LEU A 136 -28.48 -0.65 -12.58
C LEU A 136 -27.18 0.03 -13.00
N ILE A 137 -26.27 -0.68 -13.63
CA ILE A 137 -24.97 -0.12 -14.07
C ILE A 137 -25.05 0.10 -15.59
N HIS A 138 -25.49 1.28 -15.96
CA HIS A 138 -25.57 1.73 -17.36
C HIS A 138 -25.77 3.25 -17.42
N PRO A 139 -25.45 3.95 -18.52
CA PRO A 139 -25.47 5.41 -18.63
C PRO A 139 -26.83 6.09 -18.33
N SER A 140 -27.91 5.33 -18.40
CA SER A 140 -29.27 5.82 -18.06
C SER A 140 -29.74 5.30 -16.71
N SER A 141 -28.84 4.94 -15.82
CA SER A 141 -29.13 4.37 -14.50
C SER A 141 -29.91 5.34 -13.62
N ALA A 142 -30.89 4.80 -12.88
CA ALA A 142 -31.58 5.55 -11.85
C ALA A 142 -30.65 5.99 -10.70
N ILE A 143 -29.49 5.34 -10.52
CA ILE A 143 -28.46 5.74 -9.55
C ILE A 143 -27.86 7.08 -9.98
N LEU A 144 -27.52 7.25 -11.26
CA LEU A 144 -26.98 8.49 -11.78
C LEU A 144 -27.95 9.67 -11.75
N GLU A 145 -29.25 9.41 -11.58
CA GLU A 145 -30.30 10.43 -11.40
C GLU A 145 -30.51 10.83 -9.92
N LEU A 146 -29.85 10.14 -9.00
CA LEU A 146 -29.91 10.54 -7.58
C LEU A 146 -29.21 11.89 -7.37
N PRO A 147 -29.72 12.75 -6.47
CA PRO A 147 -29.12 14.05 -6.20
C PRO A 147 -27.66 13.93 -5.75
N GLY A 148 -26.77 14.63 -6.42
CA GLY A 148 -25.36 14.71 -6.06
C GLY A 148 -24.49 13.54 -6.51
N VAL A 149 -25.06 12.47 -7.09
CA VAL A 149 -24.24 11.38 -7.64
C VAL A 149 -23.44 11.89 -8.83
N VAL A 150 -22.15 11.69 -8.78
CA VAL A 150 -21.19 12.10 -9.82
C VAL A 150 -20.89 10.93 -10.74
N MET A 151 -20.56 9.76 -10.18
CA MET A 151 -20.06 8.62 -10.93
C MET A 151 -20.39 7.29 -10.22
N ILE A 152 -20.35 6.18 -10.95
CA ILE A 152 -20.28 4.82 -10.42
C ILE A 152 -18.91 4.28 -10.80
N GLU A 153 -18.06 4.06 -9.78
CA GLU A 153 -16.68 3.60 -9.92
C GLU A 153 -16.57 2.12 -9.50
N ASP A 154 -15.76 1.32 -10.20
CA ASP A 154 -15.45 -0.04 -9.76
C ASP A 154 -14.64 -0.01 -8.46
N LEU A 155 -14.99 -0.84 -7.47
CA LEU A 155 -14.25 -0.92 -6.21
C LEU A 155 -12.83 -1.48 -6.42
N GLY A 156 -12.66 -2.37 -7.39
CA GLY A 156 -11.40 -3.02 -7.68
C GLY A 156 -11.05 -4.18 -6.74
N LEU A 157 -9.88 -4.75 -6.96
CA LEU A 157 -9.22 -5.72 -6.09
C LEU A 157 -7.81 -5.27 -5.76
N ALA A 158 -7.42 -5.42 -4.49
CA ALA A 158 -6.05 -5.20 -4.07
C ALA A 158 -5.18 -6.42 -4.34
N GLU A 159 -3.95 -6.19 -4.71
CA GLU A 159 -2.89 -7.20 -4.74
C GLU A 159 -1.66 -6.70 -3.98
N THR A 160 -0.75 -7.63 -3.64
CA THR A 160 0.47 -7.31 -2.90
C THR A 160 1.60 -6.97 -3.86
N HIS A 161 2.22 -5.80 -3.67
CA HIS A 161 3.44 -5.40 -4.35
C HIS A 161 4.65 -5.68 -3.45
N MET A 162 5.65 -6.40 -3.95
CA MET A 162 6.75 -6.90 -3.11
C MET A 162 8.10 -6.69 -3.73
N ASN A 163 9.04 -6.22 -2.96
CA ASN A 163 10.45 -6.60 -3.05
C ASN A 163 11.37 -5.90 -2.03
N GLU A 164 12.48 -6.38 -1.84
CA GLU A 164 13.55 -6.52 -0.89
C GLU A 164 14.57 -5.37 -0.79
N ALA A 165 14.96 -4.75 0.35
CA ALA A 165 16.16 -3.94 0.53
C ALA A 165 16.66 -3.63 1.94
N VAL A 166 17.85 -3.89 2.35
CA VAL A 166 18.47 -3.16 3.47
C VAL A 166 19.99 -2.92 3.38
N PRO A 167 20.90 -3.83 3.03
CA PRO A 167 22.32 -3.56 3.27
C PRO A 167 22.98 -2.51 2.35
N ASN A 168 22.49 -2.36 1.11
CA ASN A 168 23.20 -1.54 0.11
C ASN A 168 22.84 -0.06 0.11
N MET A 169 21.98 0.40 1.04
CA MET A 169 21.47 1.77 1.04
C MET A 169 22.17 2.71 2.03
N GLY A 170 23.25 2.27 2.68
CA GLY A 170 24.00 3.11 3.62
C GLY A 170 23.28 3.37 4.94
N VAL A 171 22.31 2.52 5.33
CA VAL A 171 21.51 2.67 6.56
C VAL A 171 22.40 2.58 7.80
N GLU A 172 23.36 1.67 7.81
CA GLU A 172 24.30 1.49 8.92
C GLU A 172 25.14 2.75 9.17
N GLU A 173 25.47 3.51 8.12
CA GLU A 173 26.14 4.80 8.26
C GLU A 173 25.26 5.83 8.94
N VAL A 174 23.95 5.81 8.68
CA VAL A 174 22.98 6.70 9.34
C VAL A 174 22.88 6.37 10.82
N TRP A 175 22.81 5.10 11.17
CA TRP A 175 22.81 4.67 12.58
C TRP A 175 24.11 5.08 13.28
N ALA A 176 25.26 4.77 12.68
CA ALA A 176 26.57 5.06 13.28
C ALA A 176 26.90 6.55 13.38
N GLN A 177 26.54 7.35 12.36
CA GLN A 177 26.90 8.74 12.28
C GLN A 177 25.93 9.67 13.01
N TYR A 178 24.61 9.34 12.98
CA TYR A 178 23.57 10.22 13.46
C TYR A 178 22.76 9.65 14.63
N GLY A 179 22.88 8.35 14.91
CA GLY A 179 22.13 7.68 15.96
C GLY A 179 20.63 7.58 15.63
N TYR A 180 20.25 7.58 14.36
CA TYR A 180 18.87 7.54 13.92
C TYR A 180 18.49 6.12 13.48
N ASP A 181 17.95 5.36 14.42
CA ASP A 181 17.54 3.97 14.26
C ASP A 181 16.01 3.77 14.28
N GLY A 182 15.25 4.86 14.32
CA GLY A 182 13.79 4.84 14.43
C GLY A 182 13.26 5.00 15.84
N THR A 183 14.13 5.07 16.87
CA THR A 183 13.69 5.24 18.27
C THR A 183 12.73 6.40 18.44
N GLY A 184 11.54 6.11 18.98
CA GLY A 184 10.47 7.07 19.23
C GLY A 184 9.61 7.38 18.01
N VAL A 185 9.69 6.58 16.94
CA VAL A 185 8.84 6.62 15.76
C VAL A 185 7.89 5.42 15.76
N THR A 186 6.68 5.61 15.28
CA THR A 186 5.69 4.54 15.10
C THR A 186 5.32 4.41 13.63
N ILE A 187 5.47 3.20 13.09
CA ILE A 187 5.17 2.87 11.70
C ILE A 187 3.93 1.98 11.65
N ALA A 188 2.87 2.46 11.02
CA ALA A 188 1.70 1.65 10.71
C ALA A 188 1.94 0.90 9.40
N VAL A 189 1.79 -0.42 9.43
CA VAL A 189 1.88 -1.32 8.27
C VAL A 189 0.46 -1.71 7.89
N LEU A 190 -0.04 -1.16 6.80
CA LEU A 190 -1.35 -1.44 6.21
C LEU A 190 -1.17 -2.52 5.14
N ASP A 191 -1.43 -3.79 5.51
CA ASP A 191 -1.03 -4.94 4.68
C ASP A 191 -1.83 -6.21 5.06
N THR A 192 -1.30 -7.41 4.74
CA THR A 192 -1.89 -8.71 5.09
C THR A 192 -1.83 -9.06 6.58
N GLY A 193 -1.28 -8.19 7.39
CA GLY A 193 -1.04 -8.38 8.81
C GLY A 193 0.45 -8.46 9.16
N VAL A 194 0.75 -8.52 10.45
CA VAL A 194 2.12 -8.67 10.97
C VAL A 194 2.11 -9.76 12.05
N ARG A 195 2.97 -10.75 11.89
CA ARG A 195 3.12 -11.83 12.86
C ARG A 195 3.93 -11.37 14.08
N GLY A 196 3.23 -11.03 15.17
CA GLY A 196 3.83 -10.44 16.36
C GLY A 196 4.61 -11.42 17.25
N ASP A 197 4.56 -12.75 16.99
CA ASP A 197 5.36 -13.77 17.68
C ASP A 197 6.59 -14.22 16.86
N HIS A 198 6.94 -13.48 15.78
CA HIS A 198 8.16 -13.75 15.02
C HIS A 198 9.36 -13.11 15.71
N ALA A 199 10.45 -13.86 15.93
CA ALA A 199 11.63 -13.43 16.66
C ALA A 199 12.27 -12.10 16.19
N GLY A 200 12.07 -11.69 14.97
CA GLY A 200 12.52 -10.38 14.46
C GLY A 200 11.46 -9.28 14.56
N LEU A 201 10.31 -9.54 15.21
CA LEU A 201 9.16 -8.62 15.30
C LEU A 201 8.44 -8.68 16.66
N ASP A 202 8.91 -9.49 17.60
CA ASP A 202 8.25 -9.74 18.89
C ASP A 202 8.60 -8.69 19.94
N ASP A 203 9.86 -8.28 20.01
CA ASP A 203 10.33 -7.27 20.94
C ASP A 203 11.23 -6.18 20.29
N MET A 204 11.74 -5.26 21.09
CA MET A 204 12.53 -4.12 20.63
C MET A 204 14.03 -4.38 20.60
N ASP A 205 14.54 -5.36 21.35
CA ASP A 205 15.97 -5.56 21.53
C ASP A 205 16.46 -7.01 21.35
N ASP A 206 15.57 -7.98 21.17
CA ASP A 206 15.84 -9.44 21.09
C ASP A 206 16.57 -10.01 22.31
N GLU A 207 16.52 -9.35 23.46
CA GLU A 207 17.14 -9.80 24.71
C GLU A 207 16.06 -10.13 25.76
N ILE A 208 16.25 -11.23 26.50
CA ILE A 208 15.36 -11.57 27.60
C ILE A 208 15.51 -10.56 28.73
N THR A 209 14.54 -9.66 28.87
CA THR A 209 14.53 -8.66 29.94
C THR A 209 14.09 -9.25 31.28
N LEU A 210 15.04 -9.45 32.18
CA LEU A 210 14.80 -10.06 33.49
C LEU A 210 13.73 -9.30 34.29
N GLY A 211 12.63 -10.02 34.58
CA GLY A 211 11.52 -9.53 35.40
C GLY A 211 10.32 -9.01 34.59
N CYS A 212 10.42 -9.03 33.27
CA CYS A 212 9.40 -8.61 32.34
C CYS A 212 8.91 -9.74 31.45
N ASP A 213 9.81 -10.43 30.78
CA ASP A 213 9.47 -11.58 29.95
C ASP A 213 8.96 -12.70 30.84
N GLN A 214 7.69 -12.88 30.84
CA GLN A 214 7.03 -13.91 31.63
C GLN A 214 6.61 -15.03 30.69
N PRO A 215 6.99 -16.28 30.96
CA PRO A 215 6.41 -17.41 30.25
C PRO A 215 4.89 -17.38 30.44
N ASP A 216 4.15 -17.76 29.39
CA ASP A 216 2.71 -17.91 29.45
C ASP A 216 2.32 -18.69 30.72
N PRO A 217 1.45 -18.14 31.57
CA PRO A 217 1.01 -18.82 32.78
C PRO A 217 0.22 -20.11 32.51
N ASP A 218 -0.20 -20.37 31.26
CA ASP A 218 -0.84 -21.63 30.89
C ASP A 218 0.19 -22.65 30.37
N PRO A 219 0.62 -23.64 31.24
CA PRO A 219 1.60 -24.63 30.84
C PRO A 219 1.09 -25.63 29.78
N PHE A 220 -0.17 -25.54 29.38
CA PHE A 220 -0.80 -26.39 28.37
C PHE A 220 -1.06 -25.64 27.06
N ASN A 221 -0.71 -24.36 26.98
CA ASN A 221 -0.79 -23.60 25.72
C ASN A 221 0.26 -24.12 24.74
N PRO A 222 -0.13 -24.67 23.57
CA PRO A 222 0.83 -25.15 22.57
C PRO A 222 1.64 -24.02 21.92
N ASN A 223 1.23 -22.76 22.10
CA ASN A 223 1.95 -21.55 21.67
C ASN A 223 2.12 -20.65 22.90
N PRO A 224 3.17 -20.88 23.74
CA PRO A 224 3.40 -20.04 24.89
C PRO A 224 3.67 -18.60 24.43
N ILE A 225 2.74 -17.69 24.73
CA ILE A 225 2.95 -16.26 24.56
C ILE A 225 3.91 -15.82 25.67
N VAL A 226 5.10 -15.41 25.32
CA VAL A 226 5.98 -14.68 26.22
C VAL A 226 5.38 -13.31 26.41
N LEU A 227 5.05 -12.92 27.64
CA LEU A 227 4.63 -11.56 27.94
C LEU A 227 5.88 -10.69 27.95
N ASP A 228 6.07 -10.03 26.86
CA ASP A 228 7.16 -9.10 26.63
C ASP A 228 6.82 -7.71 27.18
N CYS A 229 7.78 -7.00 27.71
CA CYS A 229 7.55 -5.66 28.27
C CYS A 229 7.90 -4.51 27.33
N ASP A 230 8.59 -4.77 26.25
CA ASP A 230 8.85 -3.83 25.18
C ASP A 230 8.44 -4.35 23.78
N PRO A 231 7.17 -4.75 23.62
CA PRO A 231 6.69 -5.37 22.41
C PRO A 231 6.91 -4.45 21.21
N LYS A 232 7.38 -5.06 20.13
CA LYS A 232 7.56 -4.37 18.84
C LYS A 232 6.24 -3.87 18.27
N ILE A 233 5.19 -4.67 18.43
CA ILE A 233 3.84 -4.33 17.97
C ILE A 233 3.12 -3.54 19.06
N SER A 234 2.90 -2.25 18.83
CA SER A 234 2.27 -1.35 19.80
C SER A 234 0.74 -1.31 19.71
N ALA A 235 0.16 -1.67 18.57
CA ALA A 235 -1.29 -1.79 18.36
C ALA A 235 -1.59 -2.74 17.20
N PHE A 236 -2.79 -3.33 17.22
CA PHE A 236 -3.29 -4.18 16.16
C PHE A 236 -4.74 -3.85 15.84
N TYR A 237 -5.03 -3.52 14.59
CA TYR A 237 -6.38 -3.36 14.05
C TYR A 237 -6.65 -4.39 12.96
N ASP A 238 -7.73 -5.12 13.09
CA ASP A 238 -8.17 -6.14 12.14
C ASP A 238 -9.42 -5.63 11.41
N ALA A 239 -9.21 -5.13 10.20
CA ALA A 239 -10.27 -4.65 9.32
C ALA A 239 -10.96 -5.77 8.54
N VAL A 240 -10.39 -6.98 8.50
CA VAL A 240 -10.87 -8.08 7.64
C VAL A 240 -11.92 -8.94 8.33
N ILE A 241 -11.73 -9.24 9.62
CA ILE A 241 -12.56 -10.21 10.34
C ILE A 241 -13.43 -9.54 11.40
N THR A 242 -12.87 -8.60 12.14
CA THR A 242 -13.52 -8.10 13.37
C THR A 242 -13.88 -6.62 13.33
N ASP A 243 -13.39 -5.85 12.37
CA ASP A 243 -13.55 -4.39 12.25
C ASP A 243 -13.25 -3.68 13.59
N SER A 244 -12.19 -4.12 14.27
CA SER A 244 -11.92 -3.62 15.62
C SER A 244 -10.44 -3.76 16.02
N GLU A 245 -10.05 -2.90 16.97
CA GLU A 245 -8.74 -3.03 17.61
C GLU A 245 -8.70 -4.30 18.45
N GLN A 246 -7.65 -5.08 18.24
CA GLN A 246 -7.35 -6.33 18.94
C GLN A 246 -6.17 -6.12 19.89
N PRO A 247 -5.96 -7.00 20.88
CA PRO A 247 -4.75 -6.97 21.69
C PRO A 247 -3.50 -7.08 20.80
N ALA A 248 -2.52 -6.20 20.97
CA ALA A 248 -1.30 -6.17 20.16
C ALA A 248 -0.55 -7.52 20.15
N ARG A 249 -0.55 -8.22 21.29
CA ARG A 249 0.02 -9.57 21.44
C ARG A 249 -0.67 -10.67 20.61
N GLU A 250 -1.87 -10.39 20.09
CA GLU A 250 -2.64 -11.30 19.24
C GLU A 250 -2.42 -10.98 17.75
N SER A 251 -1.45 -10.11 17.46
CA SER A 251 -1.08 -9.71 16.12
C SER A 251 -0.67 -10.92 15.26
N TYR A 252 -1.28 -11.06 14.12
CA TYR A 252 -1.01 -12.14 13.17
C TYR A 252 -0.96 -11.62 11.73
N ASP A 253 -0.39 -12.44 10.85
CA ASP A 253 -0.35 -12.22 9.42
C ASP A 253 -1.12 -13.32 8.71
N SER A 254 -2.10 -12.95 7.93
CA SER A 254 -2.94 -13.90 7.19
C SER A 254 -2.35 -14.30 5.84
N GLY A 255 -1.36 -13.52 5.33
CA GLY A 255 -0.82 -13.64 3.99
C GLY A 255 0.69 -13.81 3.86
N THR A 256 1.47 -13.62 4.91
CA THR A 256 2.95 -13.62 4.94
C THR A 256 3.62 -12.37 4.33
N HIS A 257 2.86 -11.45 3.73
CA HIS A 257 3.41 -10.27 3.07
C HIS A 257 3.71 -9.14 4.07
N GLY A 258 2.76 -8.79 4.90
CA GLY A 258 2.90 -7.68 5.83
C GLY A 258 3.99 -7.88 6.88
N SER A 259 4.23 -9.13 7.33
CA SER A 259 5.38 -9.44 8.21
C SER A 259 6.72 -9.19 7.52
N HIS A 260 6.81 -9.51 6.24
CA HIS A 260 8.00 -9.23 5.43
C HIS A 260 8.20 -7.71 5.29
N VAL A 261 7.16 -6.96 4.95
CA VAL A 261 7.19 -5.48 4.88
C VAL A 261 7.57 -4.86 6.22
N ALA A 262 6.96 -5.33 7.32
CA ALA A 262 7.27 -4.87 8.67
C ALA A 262 8.73 -5.10 9.05
N GLY A 263 9.27 -6.28 8.71
CA GLY A 263 10.66 -6.60 8.95
C GLY A 263 11.64 -5.75 8.17
N ILE A 264 11.36 -5.44 6.90
CA ILE A 264 12.16 -4.49 6.12
C ILE A 264 12.14 -3.10 6.75
N ALA A 265 10.96 -2.65 7.19
CA ALA A 265 10.81 -1.33 7.77
C ALA A 265 11.49 -1.21 9.13
N ALA A 266 11.29 -2.19 10.02
CA ALA A 266 11.62 -2.02 11.43
C ALA A 266 12.00 -3.33 12.16
N GLY A 267 12.30 -4.43 11.48
CA GLY A 267 12.69 -5.69 12.13
C GLY A 267 13.96 -5.55 12.97
N THR A 268 14.01 -6.23 14.11
CA THR A 268 15.17 -6.25 15.05
C THR A 268 16.26 -7.23 14.63
N GLY A 269 15.90 -8.20 13.79
CA GLY A 269 16.83 -9.21 13.25
C GLY A 269 17.02 -10.42 14.14
N GLY A 270 16.12 -10.67 15.10
CA GLY A 270 16.11 -11.88 15.91
C GLY A 270 15.81 -13.14 15.11
N GLY A 271 16.16 -14.29 15.64
CA GLY A 271 15.93 -15.59 15.02
C GLY A 271 17.06 -16.02 14.09
N GLN A 272 16.74 -16.39 12.86
CA GLN A 272 17.70 -16.94 11.91
C GLN A 272 18.76 -15.90 11.48
N GLU A 273 20.02 -16.26 11.62
CA GLU A 273 21.14 -15.47 11.10
C GLU A 273 21.41 -15.77 9.62
N SER A 274 22.05 -14.84 8.94
CA SER A 274 22.55 -15.04 7.58
C SER A 274 23.75 -16.02 7.58
N PRO A 275 24.13 -16.60 6.43
CA PRO A 275 25.24 -17.52 6.32
C PRO A 275 26.60 -16.95 6.78
N ASP A 276 26.76 -15.64 6.82
CA ASP A 276 27.96 -14.95 7.31
C ASP A 276 27.85 -14.54 8.80
N GLY A 277 26.75 -14.87 9.46
CA GLY A 277 26.48 -14.57 10.88
C GLY A 277 25.96 -13.15 11.11
N SER A 278 25.59 -12.41 10.06
CA SER A 278 24.92 -11.12 10.20
C SER A 278 23.42 -11.33 10.47
N ARG A 279 22.77 -10.33 11.10
CA ARG A 279 21.33 -10.33 11.37
C ARG A 279 20.57 -9.61 10.24
N TYR A 280 19.36 -10.02 9.98
CA TYR A 280 18.47 -9.40 9.01
C TYR A 280 17.68 -8.24 9.64
N VAL A 281 18.37 -7.16 9.97
CA VAL A 281 17.82 -5.99 10.65
C VAL A 281 17.12 -5.06 9.66
N GLY A 282 15.96 -4.52 10.04
CA GLY A 282 15.22 -3.53 9.26
C GLY A 282 15.87 -2.15 9.26
N VAL A 283 15.33 -1.24 8.46
CA VAL A 283 15.86 0.13 8.28
C VAL A 283 15.78 0.95 9.58
N ALA A 284 14.73 0.75 10.37
CA ALA A 284 14.44 1.50 11.60
C ALA A 284 14.14 0.55 12.77
N PRO A 285 15.13 -0.25 13.24
CA PRO A 285 14.89 -1.29 14.25
C PRO A 285 14.38 -0.75 15.59
N GLY A 286 14.65 0.49 15.92
CA GLY A 286 14.13 1.17 17.11
C GLY A 286 12.69 1.72 16.98
N ALA A 287 12.03 1.57 15.84
CA ALA A 287 10.66 2.03 15.66
C ALA A 287 9.62 1.00 16.16
N TRP A 288 8.51 1.47 16.71
CA TRP A 288 7.33 0.63 16.95
C TRP A 288 6.57 0.36 15.67
N ILE A 289 5.92 -0.79 15.62
CA ILE A 289 5.03 -1.19 14.54
C ILE A 289 3.58 -1.14 15.04
N ILE A 290 2.68 -0.68 14.19
CA ILE A 290 1.25 -0.91 14.29
C ILE A 290 0.85 -1.84 13.16
N ASN A 291 0.24 -2.97 13.50
CA ASN A 291 -0.36 -3.87 12.53
C ASN A 291 -1.76 -3.36 12.15
N ILE A 292 -1.97 -3.05 10.89
CA ILE A 292 -3.29 -2.83 10.30
C ILE A 292 -3.52 -3.93 9.27
N LEU A 293 -4.18 -5.01 9.70
CA LEU A 293 -4.54 -6.12 8.84
C LEU A 293 -5.76 -5.70 8.01
N ALA A 294 -5.54 -5.46 6.73
CA ALA A 294 -6.53 -4.90 5.82
C ALA A 294 -6.57 -5.58 4.45
N CYS A 295 -5.72 -6.58 4.22
CA CYS A 295 -5.66 -7.27 2.93
C CYS A 295 -5.46 -8.77 3.14
N CYS A 296 -6.38 -9.59 2.67
CA CYS A 296 -6.25 -11.05 2.62
C CYS A 296 -6.99 -11.64 1.43
N ASP A 297 -8.15 -11.11 1.11
CA ASP A 297 -8.98 -11.56 -0.01
C ASP A 297 -9.04 -10.54 -1.16
N GLY A 298 -8.36 -9.41 -1.02
CA GLY A 298 -8.26 -8.34 -2.00
C GLY A 298 -9.44 -7.36 -1.96
N ASP A 299 -10.23 -7.33 -0.88
CA ASP A 299 -11.31 -6.32 -0.78
C ASP A 299 -10.74 -4.96 -0.36
N ILE A 300 -10.90 -3.97 -1.24
CA ILE A 300 -10.44 -2.60 -1.00
C ILE A 300 -11.20 -1.93 0.15
N GLN A 301 -12.41 -2.36 0.48
CA GLN A 301 -13.13 -1.82 1.64
C GLN A 301 -12.33 -1.96 2.93
N ASP A 302 -11.73 -3.12 3.18
CA ASP A 302 -10.95 -3.37 4.39
C ASP A 302 -9.72 -2.44 4.46
N ILE A 303 -9.13 -2.15 3.29
CA ILE A 303 -8.01 -1.21 3.18
C ILE A 303 -8.46 0.22 3.48
N ILE A 304 -9.62 0.64 2.98
CA ILE A 304 -10.22 1.94 3.28
C ILE A 304 -10.51 2.05 4.79
N GLU A 305 -11.06 0.99 5.40
CA GLU A 305 -11.35 0.95 6.85
C GLU A 305 -10.06 1.03 7.67
N GLY A 306 -9.02 0.27 7.31
CA GLY A 306 -7.72 0.33 7.97
C GLY A 306 -7.05 1.70 7.85
N ALA A 307 -7.10 2.31 6.67
CA ALA A 307 -6.58 3.65 6.43
C ALA A 307 -7.36 4.72 7.23
N GLN A 308 -8.67 4.59 7.31
CA GLN A 308 -9.54 5.46 8.12
C GLN A 308 -9.22 5.33 9.61
N TRP A 309 -9.10 4.09 10.12
CA TRP A 309 -8.69 3.85 11.51
C TRP A 309 -7.35 4.50 11.83
N ALA A 310 -6.39 4.47 10.91
CA ALA A 310 -5.08 5.12 11.10
C ALA A 310 -5.22 6.64 11.29
N ILE A 311 -6.07 7.30 10.49
CA ILE A 311 -6.34 8.74 10.64
C ILE A 311 -6.97 9.03 12.00
N GLU A 312 -8.00 8.29 12.37
CA GLU A 312 -8.77 8.49 13.61
C GLU A 312 -7.94 8.25 14.87
N ASN A 313 -6.98 7.33 14.80
CA ASN A 313 -6.13 6.94 15.92
C ASN A 313 -4.72 7.54 15.89
N LYS A 314 -4.42 8.40 14.90
CA LYS A 314 -3.10 9.00 14.71
C LYS A 314 -2.46 9.55 15.99
N ASP A 315 -3.18 10.42 16.70
CA ASP A 315 -2.65 11.06 17.90
C ASP A 315 -2.66 10.12 19.11
N ALA A 316 -3.68 9.24 19.21
CA ALA A 316 -3.82 8.29 20.32
C ALA A 316 -2.74 7.20 20.28
N LYS A 317 -2.35 6.77 19.10
CA LYS A 317 -1.35 5.72 18.85
C LYS A 317 0.00 6.28 18.43
N ASN A 318 0.14 7.61 18.32
CA ASN A 318 1.34 8.30 17.83
C ASN A 318 1.80 7.82 16.44
N ILE A 319 0.89 7.63 15.51
CA ILE A 319 1.23 7.18 14.16
C ILE A 319 1.98 8.29 13.43
N ASP A 320 3.26 8.08 13.18
CA ASP A 320 4.12 9.02 12.46
C ASP A 320 4.17 8.71 10.96
N ILE A 321 4.22 7.42 10.64
CA ILE A 321 4.40 6.89 9.28
C ILE A 321 3.32 5.83 9.02
N LEU A 322 2.80 5.78 7.79
CA LEU A 322 2.06 4.67 7.27
C LEU A 322 2.75 4.17 6.01
N THR A 323 2.96 2.85 5.92
CA THR A 323 3.43 2.19 4.70
C THR A 323 2.39 1.20 4.22
N SER A 324 2.14 1.20 2.90
CA SER A 324 1.29 0.23 2.24
C SER A 324 1.96 -0.25 0.96
N SER A 325 2.28 -1.54 0.91
CA SER A 325 2.83 -2.20 -0.28
C SER A 325 1.72 -2.97 -1.00
N LEU A 326 0.61 -2.29 -1.21
CA LEU A 326 -0.58 -2.79 -1.88
C LEU A 326 -0.87 -1.94 -3.10
N GLY A 327 -1.44 -2.54 -4.12
CA GLY A 327 -1.91 -1.86 -5.32
C GLY A 327 -3.12 -2.55 -5.90
N GLU A 328 -3.76 -1.88 -6.83
CA GLU A 328 -4.91 -2.41 -7.51
C GLU A 328 -4.49 -3.54 -8.46
N GLN A 329 -5.18 -4.68 -8.39
CA GLN A 329 -4.91 -5.77 -9.32
C GLN A 329 -5.20 -5.32 -10.74
N GLN A 330 -4.18 -5.33 -11.58
CA GLN A 330 -4.32 -4.92 -12.97
C GLN A 330 -5.01 -6.01 -13.80
N LEU A 331 -6.01 -5.60 -14.56
CA LEU A 331 -6.53 -6.34 -15.68
C LEU A 331 -5.66 -6.10 -16.93
N GLU A 332 -5.97 -6.73 -18.05
CA GLU A 332 -5.25 -6.54 -19.32
C GLU A 332 -5.31 -5.10 -19.87
N ILE A 333 -6.04 -4.19 -19.20
CA ILE A 333 -6.27 -2.81 -19.61
C ILE A 333 -6.04 -1.90 -18.40
N HIS A 334 -5.14 -0.91 -18.54
CA HIS A 334 -4.95 0.16 -17.57
C HIS A 334 -6.00 1.24 -17.78
N PHE A 335 -6.74 1.58 -16.73
CA PHE A 335 -7.74 2.63 -16.82
C PHE A 335 -7.43 3.84 -15.95
N ASP A 336 -6.58 3.72 -14.93
CA ASP A 336 -6.42 4.77 -13.94
C ASP A 336 -5.02 4.90 -13.42
N ASN A 337 -4.51 6.11 -13.49
CA ASN A 337 -3.33 6.50 -12.76
C ASN A 337 -3.19 8.03 -12.69
N ASP A 338 -4.30 8.71 -12.47
CA ASP A 338 -4.34 10.17 -12.31
C ASP A 338 -4.58 10.62 -10.85
N GLY A 339 -4.66 9.66 -9.92
CA GLY A 339 -4.93 9.91 -8.50
C GLY A 339 -6.40 10.22 -8.19
N SER A 340 -7.30 10.07 -9.15
CA SER A 340 -8.73 10.34 -8.95
C SER A 340 -9.48 9.16 -8.35
N SER A 341 -8.86 7.97 -8.27
CA SER A 341 -9.50 6.82 -7.65
C SER A 341 -9.86 7.09 -6.19
N ALA A 342 -10.95 6.52 -5.71
CA ALA A 342 -11.36 6.65 -4.32
C ALA A 342 -10.27 6.11 -3.37
N TRP A 343 -9.58 5.03 -3.74
CA TRP A 343 -8.46 4.52 -2.96
C TRP A 343 -7.29 5.51 -2.90
N SER A 344 -6.89 6.11 -4.03
CA SER A 344 -5.85 7.15 -4.07
C SER A 344 -6.25 8.38 -3.24
N GLN A 345 -7.51 8.80 -3.32
CA GLN A 345 -8.04 9.90 -2.50
C GLN A 345 -8.03 9.57 -1.00
N GLN A 346 -8.33 8.31 -0.61
CA GLN A 346 -8.21 7.87 0.79
C GLN A 346 -6.77 7.97 1.28
N MET A 347 -5.79 7.58 0.47
CA MET A 347 -4.38 7.68 0.85
C MET A 347 -3.91 9.15 0.88
N ASP A 348 -4.46 10.02 0.02
CA ASP A 348 -4.30 11.47 0.13
C ASP A 348 -4.84 11.99 1.46
N ALA A 349 -6.00 11.50 1.93
CA ALA A 349 -6.56 11.88 3.23
C ALA A 349 -5.65 11.44 4.39
N VAL A 350 -5.06 10.23 4.32
CA VAL A 350 -4.05 9.78 5.30
C VAL A 350 -2.88 10.75 5.36
N ALA A 351 -2.30 11.09 4.21
CA ALA A 351 -1.18 12.02 4.14
C ALA A 351 -1.56 13.43 4.61
N ALA A 352 -2.75 13.92 4.23
CA ALA A 352 -3.27 15.22 4.66
C ALA A 352 -3.52 15.31 6.17
N SER A 353 -3.79 14.19 6.85
CA SER A 353 -3.90 14.12 8.30
C SER A 353 -2.57 14.41 9.03
N GLY A 354 -1.46 14.42 8.28
CA GLY A 354 -0.09 14.61 8.76
C GLY A 354 0.61 13.30 9.14
N ILE A 355 0.13 12.15 8.67
CA ILE A 355 0.86 10.88 8.66
C ILE A 355 1.75 10.87 7.42
N ILE A 356 3.05 10.59 7.56
CA ILE A 356 3.94 10.45 6.41
C ILE A 356 3.60 9.11 5.73
N THR A 357 3.09 9.16 4.51
CA THR A 357 2.54 7.99 3.84
C THR A 357 3.44 7.55 2.68
N PHE A 358 3.81 6.26 2.67
CA PHE A 358 4.59 5.63 1.62
C PHE A 358 3.76 4.55 0.92
N LEU A 359 3.77 4.57 -0.41
CA LEU A 359 3.05 3.63 -1.27
C LEU A 359 4.01 3.00 -2.27
N SER A 360 3.75 1.74 -2.63
CA SER A 360 4.44 1.09 -3.74
C SER A 360 4.01 1.69 -5.07
N ALA A 361 4.93 1.69 -6.05
CA ALA A 361 4.63 2.12 -7.41
C ALA A 361 3.88 1.06 -8.23
N GLY A 362 3.94 -0.21 -7.81
CA GLY A 362 3.40 -1.35 -8.54
C GLY A 362 4.45 -2.19 -9.28
N ASN A 363 4.01 -3.33 -9.85
CA ASN A 363 4.87 -4.34 -10.51
C ASN A 363 4.50 -4.58 -11.98
N GLU A 364 3.84 -3.63 -12.64
CA GLU A 364 3.16 -3.82 -13.93
C GLU A 364 4.07 -3.59 -15.13
N PHE A 365 5.29 -3.06 -14.92
CA PHE A 365 6.23 -2.90 -16.02
C PHE A 365 6.86 -4.24 -16.40
N GLY A 366 6.81 -4.58 -17.69
CA GLY A 366 7.41 -5.82 -18.21
C GLY A 366 6.46 -6.99 -18.41
N GLY A 367 5.19 -6.84 -18.05
CA GLY A 367 4.12 -7.76 -18.48
C GLY A 367 3.98 -7.77 -20.01
N ALA A 368 3.50 -8.87 -20.57
CA ALA A 368 3.37 -9.07 -22.02
C ALA A 368 2.48 -8.01 -22.70
N THR A 369 1.69 -7.29 -21.93
CA THR A 369 0.68 -6.34 -22.41
C THR A 369 1.14 -4.88 -22.30
N PHE A 370 2.06 -4.55 -21.37
CA PHE A 370 2.41 -3.17 -21.04
C PHE A 370 3.93 -2.92 -21.07
N ALA A 371 4.49 -2.76 -22.26
CA ALA A 371 5.86 -2.28 -22.43
C ALA A 371 5.84 -0.75 -22.63
N GLY A 372 5.78 0.02 -21.54
CA GLY A 372 5.75 1.48 -21.67
C GLY A 372 5.90 2.23 -20.35
N CYS A 373 5.91 3.54 -20.40
CA CYS A 373 5.68 4.41 -19.26
C CYS A 373 4.18 4.39 -18.89
N ASN A 374 3.82 4.94 -17.73
CA ASN A 374 2.42 5.04 -17.32
C ASN A 374 1.83 3.72 -16.80
N THR A 375 2.62 3.05 -15.94
CA THR A 375 2.22 1.77 -15.34
C THR A 375 2.10 1.87 -13.81
N ILE A 376 2.13 3.09 -13.26
CA ILE A 376 1.83 3.32 -11.84
C ILE A 376 0.34 3.03 -11.65
N ASP A 377 -0.02 2.20 -10.69
CA ASP A 377 -1.40 1.89 -10.39
C ASP A 377 -1.89 2.57 -9.10
N SER A 378 -3.18 2.47 -8.87
CA SER A 378 -3.80 2.95 -7.65
C SER A 378 -3.39 2.04 -6.48
N PRO A 379 -3.04 2.58 -5.29
CA PRO A 379 -3.03 3.99 -4.92
C PRO A 379 -1.67 4.69 -5.13
N GLY A 380 -0.71 4.07 -5.82
CA GLY A 380 0.63 4.62 -6.05
C GLY A 380 0.62 5.93 -6.83
N ASP A 381 -0.43 6.21 -7.56
CA ASP A 381 -0.67 7.45 -8.30
C ASP A 381 -1.24 8.61 -7.45
N ALA A 382 -1.55 8.39 -6.18
CA ALA A 382 -2.07 9.41 -5.27
C ALA A 382 -1.20 10.69 -5.23
N ASN A 383 -1.80 11.83 -4.88
CA ASN A 383 -1.14 13.14 -4.99
C ASN A 383 -0.14 13.43 -3.87
N LEU A 384 -0.49 13.11 -2.62
CA LEU A 384 0.24 13.52 -1.43
C LEU A 384 1.21 12.47 -0.88
N PRO A 385 0.92 11.17 -0.94
CA PRO A 385 1.83 10.12 -0.52
C PRO A 385 3.12 10.10 -1.35
N ILE A 386 4.16 9.54 -0.75
CA ILE A 386 5.44 9.29 -1.40
C ILE A 386 5.38 7.92 -2.07
N THR A 387 5.44 7.88 -3.39
CA THR A 387 5.42 6.65 -4.18
C THR A 387 6.82 6.15 -4.45
N VAL A 388 7.06 4.87 -4.21
CA VAL A 388 8.39 4.26 -4.21
C VAL A 388 8.50 3.19 -5.30
N ALA A 389 9.46 3.36 -6.22
CA ALA A 389 9.83 2.34 -7.21
C ALA A 389 10.91 1.40 -6.68
N SER A 390 11.04 0.24 -7.31
CA SER A 390 12.02 -0.79 -6.98
C SER A 390 13.27 -0.69 -7.87
N LEU A 391 14.45 -0.81 -7.24
CA LEU A 391 15.74 -1.01 -7.89
C LEU A 391 16.24 -2.43 -7.61
N ASP A 392 17.06 -2.95 -8.52
CA ASP A 392 17.86 -4.14 -8.30
C ASP A 392 19.10 -3.83 -7.42
N LYS A 393 19.80 -4.87 -6.97
CA LYS A 393 20.99 -4.73 -6.09
C LYS A 393 22.17 -3.98 -6.70
N ASP A 394 22.23 -3.88 -8.02
CA ASP A 394 23.20 -3.09 -8.78
C ASP A 394 22.74 -1.65 -9.05
N LEU A 395 21.65 -1.23 -8.42
CA LEU A 395 21.00 0.07 -8.56
C LEU A 395 20.37 0.31 -9.94
N GLY A 396 20.21 -0.73 -10.75
CA GLY A 396 19.40 -0.69 -11.95
C GLY A 396 17.91 -0.66 -11.58
N LEU A 397 17.09 -0.05 -12.43
CA LEU A 397 15.64 -0.07 -12.23
C LEU A 397 15.12 -1.50 -12.42
N ALA A 398 14.45 -2.06 -11.40
CA ALA A 398 13.92 -3.41 -11.46
C ALA A 398 12.95 -3.57 -12.65
N ILE A 399 13.07 -4.70 -13.34
CA ILE A 399 12.35 -4.91 -14.61
C ILE A 399 10.83 -4.91 -14.44
N TYR A 400 10.35 -5.25 -13.27
CA TYR A 400 8.92 -5.29 -12.96
C TYR A 400 8.38 -3.95 -12.42
N SER A 401 9.26 -3.09 -11.84
CA SER A 401 8.80 -1.87 -11.17
C SER A 401 8.03 -0.96 -12.10
N SER A 402 6.83 -0.59 -11.68
CA SER A 402 5.98 0.34 -12.41
C SER A 402 6.65 1.70 -12.63
N ARG A 403 6.33 2.34 -13.73
CA ARG A 403 6.97 3.57 -14.23
C ARG A 403 5.92 4.60 -14.63
N GLY A 404 6.12 5.84 -14.15
CA GLY A 404 5.30 6.99 -14.56
C GLY A 404 5.64 7.46 -15.98
N TYR A 405 4.98 8.44 -16.43
CA TYR A 405 4.17 9.44 -15.71
C TYR A 405 2.81 8.89 -15.26
N THR A 406 2.10 9.65 -14.39
CA THR A 406 0.66 9.49 -14.24
C THR A 406 -0.08 10.03 -15.47
N SER A 407 -1.32 9.63 -15.70
CA SER A 407 -2.09 10.05 -16.88
C SER A 407 -2.37 11.56 -16.92
N ASP A 408 -2.43 12.20 -15.75
CA ASP A 408 -2.54 13.66 -15.62
C ASP A 408 -1.18 14.40 -15.73
N GLY A 409 -0.10 13.68 -16.06
CA GLY A 409 1.22 14.24 -16.36
C GLY A 409 2.11 14.52 -15.15
N ARG A 410 1.74 14.06 -13.94
CA ARG A 410 2.61 14.15 -12.76
C ARG A 410 3.78 13.17 -12.86
N VAL A 411 4.93 13.56 -12.29
CA VAL A 411 6.08 12.68 -12.16
C VAL A 411 5.86 11.78 -10.94
N LYS A 412 5.64 10.51 -11.19
CA LYS A 412 5.64 9.40 -10.23
C LYS A 412 6.48 8.26 -10.82
N PRO A 413 7.12 7.39 -10.01
CA PRO A 413 7.28 7.46 -8.55
C PRO A 413 8.09 8.68 -8.11
N ASP A 414 7.94 9.08 -6.83
CA ASP A 414 8.69 10.20 -6.26
C ASP A 414 10.15 9.83 -5.99
N VAL A 415 10.36 8.57 -5.59
CA VAL A 415 11.67 8.03 -5.21
C VAL A 415 11.80 6.57 -5.65
N SER A 416 13.02 6.06 -5.62
CA SER A 416 13.30 4.63 -5.83
C SER A 416 14.29 4.11 -4.80
N THR A 417 14.13 2.84 -4.43
CA THR A 417 15.00 2.15 -3.47
C THR A 417 15.26 0.72 -3.90
N ILE A 418 16.30 0.09 -3.35
CA ILE A 418 16.57 -1.32 -3.62
C ILE A 418 15.40 -2.14 -3.11
N GLY A 419 14.80 -2.92 -3.98
CA GLY A 419 13.60 -3.68 -3.76
C GLY A 419 13.63 -5.11 -4.33
N SER A 420 14.76 -5.66 -4.78
CA SER A 420 14.81 -7.02 -5.36
C SER A 420 15.62 -7.99 -4.50
N ASN A 421 15.05 -9.17 -4.18
CA ASN A 421 15.70 -10.27 -3.43
C ASN A 421 16.16 -9.90 -2.01
N ILE A 422 15.29 -9.37 -1.12
CA ILE A 422 15.59 -9.04 0.27
C ILE A 422 15.11 -10.12 1.23
N MET A 423 15.93 -10.37 2.21
CA MET A 423 15.61 -11.26 3.31
C MET A 423 14.87 -10.48 4.40
N ALA A 424 13.68 -10.96 4.74
CA ALA A 424 12.88 -10.42 5.83
C ALA A 424 12.05 -11.53 6.49
N PRO A 425 11.42 -11.31 7.65
CA PRO A 425 10.66 -12.29 8.39
C PRO A 425 9.68 -13.10 7.54
N ASP A 426 9.72 -14.41 7.69
CA ASP A 426 8.76 -15.34 7.08
C ASP A 426 7.65 -15.65 8.08
N ALA A 427 6.46 -15.10 7.88
CA ALA A 427 5.32 -15.37 8.75
C ALA A 427 4.88 -16.85 8.78
N ALA A 428 5.39 -17.71 7.91
CA ALA A 428 5.15 -19.15 7.98
C ALA A 428 5.91 -19.81 9.15
N THR A 429 6.94 -19.16 9.67
CA THR A 429 7.75 -19.64 10.81
C THR A 429 7.82 -18.57 11.90
N SER A 430 8.25 -18.93 13.11
CA SER A 430 8.41 -17.98 14.22
C SER A 430 9.79 -17.30 14.25
N ASP A 431 10.75 -17.76 13.45
CA ASP A 431 12.14 -17.36 13.53
C ASP A 431 12.87 -17.33 12.17
N GLY A 432 12.21 -17.76 11.10
CA GLY A 432 12.79 -17.88 9.77
C GLY A 432 12.66 -16.62 8.93
N TYR A 433 13.53 -16.50 7.94
CA TYR A 433 13.54 -15.42 6.98
C TYR A 433 13.40 -15.96 5.58
N THR A 434 12.74 -15.20 4.72
CA THR A 434 12.54 -15.56 3.32
C THR A 434 12.93 -14.40 2.43
N SER A 435 13.34 -14.73 1.23
CA SER A 435 13.62 -13.75 0.18
C SER A 435 12.41 -13.64 -0.74
N LYS A 436 12.01 -12.43 -1.02
CA LYS A 436 10.94 -12.16 -1.97
C LYS A 436 11.38 -11.10 -2.97
#